data_597ad4a86d47dbb24d3cbde53adc1959
#
_entry.id   597ad4a86d47dbb24d3cbde53adc1959
#
_cell.length_a   1.000
_cell.length_b   1.000
_cell.length_c   1.000
_cell.angle_alpha   90.00
_cell.angle_beta   90.00
_cell.angle_gamma   90.00
#
_symmetry.space_group_name_H-M   'P 1'
#
loop_
_entity.id
_entity.type
_entity.pdbx_description
1 polymer ?
#
loop_
_entity_poly.entity_id
_entity_poly.type
_entity_poly.pdbx_seq_one_letter_code
_entity_poly.pdbx_strand_id
1 'polypeptide(L)'
;MMLDWMKTAPTLAEDPVAGFDPEALTMSVVVEIAAPARVVWDVLIDLPRYNEWNPFCIRAVSSLELGAAVDMILANYAVPGTLVPNCEFICALEPERLISWEMRHSDAWPYPARRDQVIEATGPETCRYFSTDAFLGSNGIHVFRFAGPWIKHAFDDSAIALKARAEAQFAAR
;
A
#
# COMPACT_ATOMS: atom_id res chain seq x y z
N MET A 1 2.79 8.85 -17.16
CA MET A 1 1.46 8.39 -17.62
C MET A 1 0.65 8.14 -16.36
N MET A 2 -0.41 8.90 -16.15
CA MET A 2 -1.29 8.74 -14.98
C MET A 2 -2.17 7.51 -15.24
N LEU A 3 -2.09 6.50 -14.38
CA LEU A 3 -2.93 5.31 -14.49
C LEU A 3 -4.40 5.69 -14.26
N ASP A 4 -5.36 5.02 -14.90
CA ASP A 4 -6.77 5.47 -14.88
C ASP A 4 -7.38 5.51 -13.47
N TRP A 5 -6.97 4.63 -12.56
CA TRP A 5 -7.40 4.66 -11.16
C TRP A 5 -6.83 5.86 -10.38
N MET A 6 -5.69 6.46 -10.80
CA MET A 6 -5.14 7.68 -10.20
C MET A 6 -6.00 8.90 -10.47
N LYS A 7 -6.83 8.87 -11.53
CA LYS A 7 -7.78 9.95 -11.85
C LYS A 7 -8.96 9.99 -10.87
N THR A 8 -9.19 8.89 -10.17
CA THR A 8 -10.21 8.74 -9.13
C THR A 8 -9.60 8.67 -7.74
N ALA A 9 -8.39 9.22 -7.55
CA ALA A 9 -7.79 9.31 -6.23
C ALA A 9 -8.82 9.93 -5.26
N PRO A 10 -9.07 9.30 -4.12
CA PRO A 10 -10.14 9.72 -3.26
C PRO A 10 -9.83 11.11 -2.73
N THR A 11 -10.78 11.96 -2.86
CA THR A 11 -10.96 12.96 -1.84
C THR A 11 -11.38 12.18 -0.59
N LEU A 12 -10.65 12.34 0.50
CA LEU A 12 -11.18 11.97 1.80
C LEU A 12 -12.41 12.83 1.99
N ALA A 13 -13.60 12.23 1.85
CA ALA A 13 -14.85 12.99 1.65
C ALA A 13 -15.22 13.89 2.84
N GLU A 14 -14.52 13.77 3.95
CA GLU A 14 -14.75 14.53 5.17
C GLU A 14 -13.63 15.54 5.48
N ASP A 15 -12.57 15.60 4.67
CA ASP A 15 -11.45 16.51 4.88
C ASP A 15 -11.50 17.68 3.88
N PRO A 16 -11.84 18.91 4.31
CA PRO A 16 -11.93 20.07 3.42
C PRO A 16 -10.58 20.50 2.82
N VAL A 17 -9.47 19.99 3.32
CA VAL A 17 -8.12 20.24 2.78
C VAL A 17 -7.61 19.09 1.94
N ALA A 18 -8.35 18.00 1.84
CA ALA A 18 -7.95 16.87 1.02
C ALA A 18 -8.01 17.26 -0.46
N GLY A 19 -6.90 17.10 -1.12
CA GLY A 19 -6.73 17.25 -2.56
C GLY A 19 -5.63 16.31 -2.99
N PHE A 20 -5.55 16.03 -4.27
CA PHE A 20 -4.51 15.20 -4.83
C PHE A 20 -3.65 16.00 -5.81
N ASP A 21 -2.35 16.10 -5.51
CA ASP A 21 -1.34 16.59 -6.42
C ASP A 21 -0.64 15.37 -7.07
N PRO A 22 -0.74 15.21 -8.41
CA PRO A 22 -0.07 14.10 -9.09
C PRO A 22 1.45 14.05 -8.90
N GLU A 23 2.07 15.16 -8.52
CA GLU A 23 3.49 15.21 -8.19
C GLU A 23 3.79 14.68 -6.76
N ALA A 24 2.77 14.62 -5.90
CA ALA A 24 2.89 14.12 -4.52
C ALA A 24 2.53 12.62 -4.43
N LEU A 25 3.07 11.81 -5.34
CA LEU A 25 2.81 10.39 -5.46
C LEU A 25 4.11 9.58 -5.39
N THR A 26 4.18 8.64 -4.47
CA THR A 26 5.19 7.58 -4.49
C THR A 26 4.61 6.34 -5.18
N MET A 27 5.42 5.64 -5.96
CA MET A 27 5.06 4.37 -6.59
C MET A 27 6.21 3.37 -6.44
N SER A 28 5.88 2.14 -6.06
CA SER A 28 6.84 1.04 -6.05
C SER A 28 7.30 0.66 -7.46
N VAL A 29 8.32 -0.17 -7.55
CA VAL A 29 8.58 -0.94 -8.78
C VAL A 29 7.33 -1.75 -9.14
N VAL A 30 7.09 -1.90 -10.43
CA VAL A 30 6.09 -2.85 -10.93
C VAL A 30 6.77 -4.21 -11.02
N VAL A 31 6.19 -5.23 -10.38
CA VAL A 31 6.70 -6.59 -10.44
C VAL A 31 5.76 -7.49 -11.24
N GLU A 32 6.31 -8.21 -12.19
CA GLU A 32 5.61 -9.30 -12.88
C GLU A 32 5.69 -10.56 -12.00
N ILE A 33 4.57 -11.21 -11.75
CA ILE A 33 4.43 -12.34 -10.84
C ILE A 33 3.92 -13.56 -11.61
N ALA A 34 4.68 -14.66 -11.56
CA ALA A 34 4.31 -15.95 -12.14
C ALA A 34 3.35 -16.71 -11.19
N ALA A 35 2.23 -16.10 -10.89
CA ALA A 35 1.12 -16.67 -10.12
C ALA A 35 -0.19 -15.95 -10.46
N PRO A 36 -1.35 -16.62 -10.34
CA PRO A 36 -2.65 -15.97 -10.50
C PRO A 36 -2.87 -14.80 -9.54
N ALA A 37 -3.62 -13.79 -9.96
CA ALA A 37 -3.99 -12.64 -9.13
C ALA A 37 -4.58 -13.05 -7.76
N ARG A 38 -5.39 -14.12 -7.74
CA ARG A 38 -5.93 -14.68 -6.50
C ARG A 38 -4.86 -15.10 -5.49
N VAL A 39 -3.75 -15.68 -5.96
CA VAL A 39 -2.67 -16.11 -5.04
C VAL A 39 -1.99 -14.90 -4.40
N VAL A 40 -1.78 -13.85 -5.19
CA VAL A 40 -1.23 -12.57 -4.69
C VAL A 40 -2.22 -11.91 -3.71
N TRP A 41 -3.50 -11.94 -4.02
CA TRP A 41 -4.55 -11.45 -3.14
C TRP A 41 -4.57 -12.22 -1.81
N ASP A 42 -4.55 -13.54 -1.84
CA ASP A 42 -4.52 -14.39 -0.65
C ASP A 42 -3.33 -14.03 0.27
N VAL A 43 -2.16 -13.70 -0.30
CA VAL A 43 -0.99 -13.24 0.46
C VAL A 43 -1.20 -11.84 1.06
N LEU A 44 -1.80 -10.91 0.30
CA LEU A 44 -2.03 -9.53 0.74
C LEU A 44 -3.05 -9.41 1.88
N ILE A 45 -4.06 -10.27 1.92
CA ILE A 45 -5.07 -10.25 2.98
C ILE A 45 -4.71 -11.14 4.18
N ASP A 46 -3.67 -11.96 4.09
CA ASP A 46 -3.19 -12.79 5.21
C ASP A 46 -2.30 -11.96 6.16
N LEU A 47 -2.90 -10.94 6.76
CA LEU A 47 -2.21 -9.99 7.64
C LEU A 47 -1.43 -10.66 8.80
N PRO A 48 -1.94 -11.76 9.43
CA PRO A 48 -1.21 -12.44 10.49
C PRO A 48 0.16 -12.97 10.10
N ARG A 49 0.39 -13.20 8.80
CA ARG A 49 1.66 -13.72 8.27
C ARG A 49 2.57 -12.68 7.66
N TYR A 50 2.29 -11.41 7.83
CA TYR A 50 3.13 -10.35 7.27
C TYR A 50 4.58 -10.41 7.77
N ASN A 51 4.80 -10.79 9.01
CA ASN A 51 6.14 -10.98 9.57
C ASN A 51 6.98 -12.08 8.90
N GLU A 52 6.36 -12.96 8.11
CA GLU A 52 7.07 -14.03 7.41
C GLU A 52 7.72 -13.55 6.09
N TRP A 53 7.22 -12.46 5.53
CA TRP A 53 7.63 -12.07 4.19
C TRP A 53 7.77 -10.56 3.97
N ASN A 54 7.00 -9.71 4.66
CA ASN A 54 6.96 -8.28 4.40
C ASN A 54 8.05 -7.54 5.19
N PRO A 55 9.06 -6.95 4.54
CA PRO A 55 10.14 -6.28 5.23
C PRO A 55 9.76 -4.91 5.80
N PHE A 56 8.67 -4.31 5.28
CA PHE A 56 8.21 -2.98 5.72
C PHE A 56 7.13 -3.08 6.79
N CYS A 57 6.00 -3.70 6.47
CA CYS A 57 4.91 -3.89 7.43
C CYS A 57 5.09 -5.26 8.11
N ILE A 58 5.77 -5.27 9.24
CA ILE A 58 6.11 -6.50 9.96
C ILE A 58 4.98 -7.06 10.80
N ARG A 59 3.91 -6.29 11.01
CA ARG A 59 2.69 -6.69 11.68
C ARG A 59 1.54 -5.85 11.18
N ALA A 60 0.42 -6.50 10.88
CA ALA A 60 -0.84 -5.82 10.60
C ALA A 60 -2.00 -6.59 11.24
N VAL A 61 -3.00 -5.86 11.71
CA VAL A 61 -4.24 -6.43 12.28
C VAL A 61 -5.41 -5.59 11.81
N SER A 62 -6.40 -6.24 11.19
CA SER A 62 -7.65 -5.62 10.74
C SER A 62 -8.74 -6.67 10.59
N SER A 63 -10.02 -6.27 10.60
CA SER A 63 -11.14 -7.13 10.17
C SER A 63 -11.27 -7.20 8.64
N LEU A 64 -10.52 -6.39 7.90
CA LEU A 64 -10.59 -6.29 6.42
C LEU A 64 -11.98 -5.94 5.89
N GLU A 65 -12.67 -5.04 6.60
CA GLU A 65 -13.93 -4.44 6.16
C GLU A 65 -13.71 -2.98 5.79
N LEU A 66 -14.53 -2.44 4.89
CA LEU A 66 -14.47 -1.01 4.54
C LEU A 66 -14.65 -0.15 5.80
N GLY A 67 -13.74 0.79 6.02
CA GLY A 67 -13.69 1.66 7.19
C GLY A 67 -13.03 1.04 8.42
N ALA A 68 -12.68 -0.24 8.41
CA ALA A 68 -11.98 -0.88 9.52
C ALA A 68 -10.56 -0.33 9.68
N ALA A 69 -10.12 -0.21 10.93
CA ALA A 69 -8.75 0.13 11.25
C ALA A 69 -7.79 -0.99 10.82
N VAL A 70 -6.61 -0.60 10.39
CA VAL A 70 -5.44 -1.46 10.16
C VAL A 70 -4.35 -1.00 11.11
N ASP A 71 -4.21 -1.68 12.24
CA ASP A 71 -3.14 -1.43 13.20
C ASP A 71 -1.86 -2.12 12.75
N MET A 72 -0.80 -1.35 12.57
CA MET A 72 0.45 -1.81 11.96
C MET A 72 1.67 -1.50 12.83
N ILE A 73 2.70 -2.32 12.65
CA ILE A 73 4.08 -2.01 13.04
C ILE A 73 4.92 -2.01 11.77
N LEU A 74 5.51 -0.87 11.49
CA LEU A 74 6.32 -0.64 10.30
C LEU A 74 7.81 -0.61 10.66
N ALA A 75 8.65 -1.21 9.83
CA ALA A 75 10.10 -0.96 9.86
C ALA A 75 10.36 0.48 9.38
N ASN A 76 11.17 1.22 10.10
CA ASN A 76 11.46 2.61 9.77
C ASN A 76 12.62 2.70 8.76
N TYR A 77 12.29 2.94 7.50
CA TYR A 77 13.27 3.08 6.43
C TYR A 77 14.03 4.42 6.47
N ALA A 78 13.51 5.42 7.18
CA ALA A 78 14.25 6.68 7.41
C ALA A 78 15.30 6.54 8.54
N VAL A 79 15.03 5.65 9.52
CA VAL A 79 15.96 5.38 10.63
C VAL A 79 16.05 3.85 10.82
N PRO A 80 16.93 3.18 10.05
CA PRO A 80 17.05 1.73 10.07
C PRO A 80 17.26 1.16 11.48
N GLY A 81 16.62 0.03 11.75
CA GLY A 81 16.68 -0.66 13.05
C GLY A 81 15.65 -0.15 14.07
N THR A 82 14.82 0.82 13.73
CA THR A 82 13.71 1.27 14.57
C THR A 82 12.36 0.85 13.98
N LEU A 83 11.33 0.85 14.81
CA LEU A 83 9.94 0.49 14.43
C LEU A 83 9.00 1.67 14.67
N VAL A 84 7.99 1.79 13.82
CA VAL A 84 6.97 2.84 13.92
C VAL A 84 5.60 2.18 14.02
N PRO A 85 4.83 2.41 15.10
CA PRO A 85 3.42 2.07 15.12
C PRO A 85 2.66 3.00 14.16
N ASN A 86 1.72 2.43 13.42
CA ASN A 86 0.87 3.17 12.49
C ASN A 86 -0.54 2.61 12.51
N CYS A 87 -1.53 3.46 12.25
CA CYS A 87 -2.93 3.05 12.11
C CYS A 87 -3.52 3.75 10.89
N GLU A 88 -4.01 2.97 9.96
CA GLU A 88 -4.71 3.43 8.76
C GLU A 88 -6.09 2.78 8.70
N PHE A 89 -6.89 3.11 7.69
CA PHE A 89 -8.25 2.60 7.55
C PHE A 89 -8.45 2.04 6.15
N ILE A 90 -9.14 0.89 6.03
CA ILE A 90 -9.50 0.32 4.73
C ILE A 90 -10.45 1.29 4.01
N CYS A 91 -10.05 1.82 2.87
CA CYS A 91 -10.86 2.74 2.07
C CYS A 91 -11.28 2.16 0.72
N ALA A 92 -10.66 1.08 0.25
CA ALA A 92 -11.14 0.29 -0.88
C ALA A 92 -10.75 -1.18 -0.69
N LEU A 93 -11.65 -2.08 -1.12
CA LEU A 93 -11.44 -3.51 -1.07
C LEU A 93 -12.15 -4.16 -2.27
N GLU A 94 -11.37 -4.50 -3.28
CA GLU A 94 -11.82 -5.16 -4.50
C GLU A 94 -11.03 -6.47 -4.66
N PRO A 95 -11.61 -7.63 -4.36
CA PRO A 95 -10.92 -8.90 -4.38
C PRO A 95 -10.13 -9.13 -5.67
N GLU A 96 -8.90 -9.64 -5.52
CA GLU A 96 -7.96 -9.95 -6.59
C GLU A 96 -7.48 -8.74 -7.43
N ARG A 97 -7.86 -7.51 -7.04
CA ARG A 97 -7.57 -6.29 -7.81
C ARG A 97 -6.99 -5.15 -6.99
N LEU A 98 -7.61 -4.79 -5.88
CA LEU A 98 -7.23 -3.59 -5.13
C LEU A 98 -7.53 -3.75 -3.64
N ILE A 99 -6.54 -3.41 -2.83
CA ILE A 99 -6.75 -3.08 -1.42
C ILE A 99 -6.10 -1.73 -1.13
N SER A 100 -6.85 -0.83 -0.50
CA SER A 100 -6.38 0.52 -0.20
C SER A 100 -6.55 0.84 1.27
N TRP A 101 -5.54 1.47 1.82
CA TRP A 101 -5.50 1.96 3.19
C TRP A 101 -5.29 3.47 3.15
N GLU A 102 -5.96 4.17 4.04
CA GLU A 102 -5.84 5.63 4.15
C GLU A 102 -5.43 6.06 5.54
N MET A 103 -4.50 6.99 5.61
CA MET A 103 -4.26 7.77 6.80
C MET A 103 -5.17 8.99 6.76
N ARG A 104 -6.04 9.12 7.75
CA ARG A 104 -7.00 10.23 7.83
C ARG A 104 -6.39 11.46 8.46
N HIS A 105 -6.81 12.62 7.97
CA HIS A 105 -6.48 13.88 8.61
C HIS A 105 -7.05 13.93 10.04
N SER A 106 -6.27 14.48 10.95
CA SER A 106 -6.71 14.84 12.29
C SER A 106 -5.88 16.03 12.80
N ASP A 107 -6.35 16.70 13.85
CA ASP A 107 -5.58 17.78 14.49
C ASP A 107 -4.21 17.32 15.00
N ALA A 108 -4.11 16.05 15.41
CA ALA A 108 -2.85 15.45 15.85
C ALA A 108 -1.96 15.00 14.68
N TRP A 109 -2.54 14.73 13.50
CA TRP A 109 -1.83 14.29 12.31
C TRP A 109 -2.46 14.89 11.05
N PRO A 110 -2.03 16.09 10.64
CA PRO A 110 -2.61 16.82 9.51
C PRO A 110 -2.01 16.42 8.16
N TYR A 111 -1.60 15.18 7.99
CA TYR A 111 -0.92 14.68 6.80
C TYR A 111 -1.64 13.44 6.25
N PRO A 112 -2.82 13.62 5.64
CA PRO A 112 -3.55 12.50 5.07
C PRO A 112 -2.78 11.89 3.89
N ALA A 113 -2.90 10.56 3.77
CA ALA A 113 -2.29 9.81 2.68
C ALA A 113 -3.17 8.62 2.32
N ARG A 114 -3.04 8.13 1.09
CA ARG A 114 -3.67 6.88 0.67
C ARG A 114 -2.68 6.00 -0.03
N ARG A 115 -2.57 4.79 0.49
CA ARG A 115 -1.86 3.69 -0.14
C ARG A 115 -2.81 2.82 -0.91
N ASP A 116 -2.56 2.65 -2.21
CA ASP A 116 -3.20 1.64 -3.04
C ASP A 116 -2.24 0.49 -3.29
N GLN A 117 -2.73 -0.74 -3.21
CA GLN A 117 -2.01 -1.97 -3.55
C GLN A 117 -2.79 -2.63 -4.69
N VAL A 118 -2.21 -2.60 -5.88
CA VAL A 118 -2.89 -2.92 -7.13
C VAL A 118 -2.38 -4.23 -7.69
N ILE A 119 -3.31 -5.11 -8.05
CA ILE A 119 -3.04 -6.36 -8.76
C ILE A 119 -3.73 -6.26 -10.11
N GLU A 120 -3.01 -6.55 -11.19
CA GLU A 120 -3.55 -6.59 -12.53
C GLU A 120 -3.28 -7.97 -13.15
N ALA A 121 -4.33 -8.75 -13.35
CA ALA A 121 -4.20 -10.03 -14.05
C ALA A 121 -3.70 -9.80 -15.48
N THR A 122 -2.63 -10.50 -15.87
CA THR A 122 -2.04 -10.46 -17.21
C THR A 122 -2.25 -11.77 -17.97
N GLY A 123 -2.69 -12.81 -17.27
CA GLY A 123 -3.01 -14.13 -17.80
C GLY A 123 -3.62 -15.02 -16.72
N PRO A 124 -3.96 -16.27 -17.04
CA PRO A 124 -4.58 -17.19 -16.08
C PRO A 124 -3.68 -17.53 -14.90
N GLU A 125 -2.37 -17.51 -15.09
CA GLU A 125 -1.36 -17.83 -14.06
C GLU A 125 -0.31 -16.73 -13.91
N THR A 126 -0.62 -15.52 -14.35
CA THR A 126 0.29 -14.39 -14.29
C THR A 126 -0.46 -13.12 -13.93
N CYS A 127 0.18 -12.27 -13.16
CA CYS A 127 -0.29 -10.91 -12.87
C CYS A 127 0.89 -9.97 -12.67
N ARG A 128 0.61 -8.68 -12.56
CA ARG A 128 1.56 -7.70 -12.07
C ARG A 128 1.03 -7.01 -10.84
N TYR A 129 1.95 -6.55 -10.01
CA TYR A 129 1.64 -5.83 -8.79
C TYR A 129 2.49 -4.57 -8.69
N PHE A 130 1.91 -3.54 -8.13
CA PHE A 130 2.58 -2.34 -7.64
C PHE A 130 1.77 -1.71 -6.51
N SER A 131 2.41 -0.87 -5.71
CA SER A 131 1.71 -0.04 -4.74
C SER A 131 2.05 1.43 -4.92
N THR A 132 1.12 2.30 -4.52
CA THR A 132 1.30 3.74 -4.53
C THR A 132 0.99 4.33 -3.17
N ASP A 133 1.53 5.52 -2.91
CA ASP A 133 1.15 6.34 -1.76
C ASP A 133 0.95 7.77 -2.26
N ALA A 134 -0.30 8.24 -2.21
CA ALA A 134 -0.68 9.60 -2.55
C ALA A 134 -0.71 10.43 -1.27
N PHE A 135 0.15 11.45 -1.20
CA PHE A 135 0.15 12.40 -0.10
C PHE A 135 -0.86 13.50 -0.40
N LEU A 136 -1.88 13.59 0.43
CA LEU A 136 -3.06 14.40 0.19
C LEU A 136 -2.99 15.76 0.91
N GLY A 137 -3.91 16.64 0.52
CA GLY A 137 -4.03 17.98 1.10
C GLY A 137 -2.93 18.97 0.67
N SER A 138 -3.03 20.20 1.15
CA SER A 138 -2.13 21.28 0.76
C SER A 138 -0.66 21.07 1.13
N ASN A 139 -0.40 20.21 2.11
CA ASN A 139 0.96 19.86 2.55
C ASN A 139 1.51 18.57 1.90
N GLY A 140 0.73 17.90 1.08
CA GLY A 140 1.10 16.62 0.48
C GLY A 140 2.43 16.64 -0.24
N ILE A 141 2.68 17.67 -1.05
CA ILE A 141 3.94 17.82 -1.79
C ILE A 141 5.16 17.98 -0.86
N HIS A 142 5.00 18.60 0.30
CA HIS A 142 6.09 18.77 1.26
C HIS A 142 6.38 17.43 1.97
N VAL A 143 5.35 16.69 2.34
CA VAL A 143 5.48 15.34 2.90
C VAL A 143 6.15 14.41 1.89
N PHE A 144 5.72 14.43 0.62
CA PHE A 144 6.34 13.66 -0.45
C PHE A 144 7.83 13.95 -0.60
N ARG A 145 8.22 15.23 -0.62
CA ARG A 145 9.64 15.61 -0.74
C ARG A 145 10.50 15.09 0.41
N PHE A 146 9.93 15.00 1.60
CA PHE A 146 10.62 14.48 2.79
C PHE A 146 10.57 12.96 2.87
N ALA A 147 9.39 12.36 2.73
CA ALA A 147 9.14 10.96 3.02
C ALA A 147 9.20 10.06 1.77
N GLY A 148 8.85 10.59 0.60
CA GLY A 148 8.71 9.83 -0.64
C GLY A 148 9.88 8.90 -0.98
N PRO A 149 11.15 9.35 -0.87
CA PRO A 149 12.29 8.49 -1.22
C PRO A 149 12.41 7.23 -0.35
N TRP A 150 12.23 7.33 0.96
CA TRP A 150 12.33 6.16 1.84
C TRP A 150 11.05 5.30 1.83
N ILE A 151 9.88 5.92 1.63
CA ILE A 151 8.64 5.17 1.40
C ILE A 151 8.71 4.38 0.10
N LYS A 152 9.24 4.99 -0.98
CA LYS A 152 9.48 4.28 -2.22
C LYS A 152 10.36 3.04 -2.01
N HIS A 153 11.47 3.17 -1.30
CA HIS A 153 12.35 2.05 -1.00
C HIS A 153 11.61 0.94 -0.23
N ALA A 154 10.83 1.30 0.79
CA ALA A 154 10.04 0.35 1.55
C ALA A 154 8.99 -0.37 0.69
N PHE A 155 8.39 0.33 -0.25
CA PHE A 155 7.40 -0.23 -1.17
C PHE A 155 8.04 -1.11 -2.24
N ASP A 156 9.21 -0.74 -2.74
CA ASP A 156 9.98 -1.58 -3.68
C ASP A 156 10.33 -2.93 -3.04
N ASP A 157 10.88 -2.90 -1.83
CA ASP A 157 11.23 -4.12 -1.08
C ASP A 157 9.99 -4.99 -0.79
N SER A 158 8.87 -4.35 -0.42
CA SER A 158 7.61 -5.05 -0.18
C SER A 158 7.06 -5.71 -1.45
N ALA A 159 7.14 -5.03 -2.60
CA ALA A 159 6.68 -5.57 -3.88
C ALA A 159 7.52 -6.77 -4.31
N ILE A 160 8.84 -6.70 -4.16
CA ILE A 160 9.76 -7.81 -4.45
C ILE A 160 9.51 -8.99 -3.53
N ALA A 161 9.30 -8.74 -2.24
CA ALA A 161 9.02 -9.78 -1.25
C ALA A 161 7.66 -10.44 -1.47
N LEU A 162 6.62 -9.66 -1.83
CA LEU A 162 5.30 -10.17 -2.20
C LEU A 162 5.38 -11.12 -3.40
N LYS A 163 6.10 -10.71 -4.46
CA LYS A 163 6.35 -11.56 -5.63
C LYS A 163 6.94 -12.90 -5.20
N ALA A 164 8.05 -12.88 -4.47
CA ALA A 164 8.73 -14.09 -4.04
C ALA A 164 7.81 -15.00 -3.20
N ARG A 165 7.02 -14.41 -2.28
CA ARG A 165 6.08 -15.14 -1.43
C ARG A 165 4.95 -15.78 -2.25
N ALA A 166 4.34 -15.03 -3.16
CA ALA A 166 3.23 -15.51 -3.99
C ALA A 166 3.67 -16.63 -4.94
N GLU A 167 4.80 -16.48 -5.61
CA GLU A 167 5.35 -17.51 -6.51
C GLU A 167 5.69 -18.80 -5.75
N ALA A 168 6.32 -18.70 -4.56
CA ALA A 168 6.60 -19.85 -3.73
C ALA A 168 5.32 -20.56 -3.26
N GLN A 169 4.29 -19.78 -2.88
CA GLN A 169 3.00 -20.34 -2.46
C GLN A 169 2.27 -21.03 -3.63
N PHE A 170 2.37 -20.48 -4.84
CA PHE A 170 1.77 -21.08 -6.03
C PHE A 170 2.48 -22.38 -6.43
N ALA A 171 3.81 -22.39 -6.42
CA ALA A 171 4.61 -23.57 -6.75
C ALA A 171 4.44 -24.75 -5.75
N ALA A 172 3.96 -24.49 -4.53
CA ALA A 172 3.74 -25.51 -3.51
C ALA A 172 2.34 -26.16 -3.56
N ARG A 173 1.48 -25.76 -4.52
CA ARG A 173 0.11 -26.31 -4.73
C ARG A 173 0.15 -27.51 -5.65
#